data_abbfe12b756a1cd7b7e731079e11ef01
#
_entry.id   abbfe12b756a1cd7b7e731079e11ef01
#
_cell.length_a   1.000
_cell.length_b   1.000
_cell.length_c   1.000
_cell.angle_alpha   90.00
_cell.angle_beta   90.00
_cell.angle_gamma   90.00
#
_symmetry.space_group_name_H-M   'P 1'
#
loop_
_entity.id
_entity.type
_entity.pdbx_description
1 polymer ?
#
loop_
_entity_poly.entity_id
_entity_poly.type
_entity_poly.pdbx_seq_one_letter_code
_entity_poly.pdbx_strand_id
1 'polypeptide(L)'
;MRPAGSTANRKIGITGGIASGKSSVSKMLSGLLECEHIDADEICRQVLEPHQQGWLEFTEVFGSEYLSDDGCINRPVLRNDLFANEEFRDKVNTIIHPIVKKAILSRMNQIVESGTSLKVLVEVPLLYEVQWEDIFDIVVVVYADYETCLNRLMDRDGLDKATAAKELQSQWPLTEKVMKADHVIDNSGLLPDTNSQVEHLAELLSRNSEGHPRG
;
A
#
# COMPACT_ATOMS: atom_id res chain seq x y z
N MET A 1 8.77 17.87 -10.44
CA MET A 1 9.72 18.08 -9.32
C MET A 1 8.88 18.37 -8.09
N ARG A 2 8.76 17.42 -7.15
CA ARG A 2 8.00 17.62 -5.92
C ARG A 2 8.72 18.64 -5.04
N PRO A 3 8.01 19.55 -4.31
CA PRO A 3 8.66 20.48 -3.40
C PRO A 3 9.35 19.68 -2.28
N ALA A 4 10.60 20.01 -1.97
CA ALA A 4 11.30 19.47 -0.82
C ALA A 4 10.54 19.89 0.45
N GLY A 5 9.81 18.93 1.05
CA GLY A 5 9.10 19.12 2.31
C GLY A 5 10.06 19.50 3.42
N SER A 6 9.54 20.19 4.41
CA SER A 6 10.24 20.54 5.66
C SER A 6 10.91 19.29 6.25
N THR A 7 12.15 19.41 6.71
CA THR A 7 13.01 18.32 7.20
C THR A 7 12.50 17.58 8.45
N ALA A 8 11.35 17.93 8.99
CA ALA A 8 10.86 17.40 10.26
C ALA A 8 9.94 16.18 10.12
N ASN A 9 8.98 16.18 9.19
CA ASN A 9 7.95 15.12 9.10
C ASN A 9 7.96 14.52 7.72
N ARG A 10 8.17 13.18 7.60
CA ARG A 10 8.19 12.49 6.32
C ARG A 10 7.09 11.46 6.21
N LYS A 11 6.30 11.59 5.16
CA LYS A 11 5.28 10.63 4.73
C LYS A 11 5.87 9.74 3.65
N ILE A 12 6.13 8.49 3.98
CA ILE A 12 6.76 7.51 3.08
C ILE A 12 5.67 6.57 2.58
N GLY A 13 5.39 6.59 1.29
CA GLY A 13 4.55 5.61 0.63
C GLY A 13 5.38 4.42 0.19
N ILE A 14 4.94 3.20 0.50
CA ILE A 14 5.55 1.99 -0.02
C ILE A 14 4.54 1.20 -0.84
N THR A 15 4.91 0.84 -2.05
CA THR A 15 4.08 0.08 -2.99
C THR A 15 4.87 -1.03 -3.65
N GLY A 16 4.20 -1.83 -4.45
CA GLY A 16 4.80 -2.94 -5.18
C GLY A 16 3.73 -3.81 -5.80
N GLY A 17 4.12 -4.81 -6.54
CA GLY A 17 3.20 -5.78 -7.15
C GLY A 17 2.71 -6.85 -6.16
N ILE A 18 1.73 -7.64 -6.62
CA ILE A 18 1.33 -8.87 -5.95
C ILE A 18 2.57 -9.77 -5.80
N ALA A 19 2.76 -10.34 -4.63
CA ALA A 19 3.85 -11.25 -4.27
C ALA A 19 5.28 -10.66 -4.41
N SER A 20 5.44 -9.34 -4.60
CA SER A 20 6.77 -8.69 -4.62
C SER A 20 7.49 -8.71 -3.26
N GLY A 21 6.80 -9.06 -2.17
CA GLY A 21 7.35 -9.06 -0.81
C GLY A 21 7.24 -7.71 -0.10
N LYS A 22 6.40 -6.83 -0.59
CA LYS A 22 6.16 -5.48 -0.06
C LYS A 22 5.97 -5.45 1.46
N SER A 23 5.08 -6.28 2.03
CA SER A 23 4.79 -6.26 3.47
C SER A 23 5.98 -6.68 4.35
N SER A 24 6.86 -7.54 3.85
CA SER A 24 8.11 -7.90 4.55
C SER A 24 9.08 -6.71 4.58
N VAL A 25 9.25 -6.05 3.43
CA VAL A 25 10.09 -4.84 3.30
C VAL A 25 9.52 -3.69 4.12
N SER A 26 8.19 -3.48 4.11
CA SER A 26 7.50 -2.45 4.90
C SER A 26 7.78 -2.61 6.40
N LYS A 27 7.63 -3.83 6.92
CA LYS A 27 7.87 -4.13 8.33
C LYS A 27 9.33 -3.92 8.73
N MET A 28 10.26 -4.35 7.86
CA MET A 28 11.69 -4.17 8.10
C MET A 28 12.07 -2.68 8.09
N LEU A 29 11.64 -1.96 7.06
CA LEU A 29 11.96 -0.54 6.90
C LEU A 29 11.35 0.30 8.04
N SER A 30 10.09 0.03 8.44
CA SER A 30 9.46 0.75 9.55
C SER A 30 10.18 0.48 10.89
N GLY A 31 10.65 -0.74 11.12
CA GLY A 31 11.44 -1.08 12.31
C GLY A 31 12.78 -0.36 12.34
N LEU A 32 13.51 -0.31 11.22
CA LEU A 32 14.80 0.40 11.13
C LEU A 32 14.65 1.92 11.24
N LEU A 33 13.55 2.47 10.76
CA LEU A 33 13.23 3.91 10.85
C LEU A 33 12.59 4.29 12.19
N GLU A 34 12.27 3.32 13.05
CA GLU A 34 11.52 3.51 14.30
C GLU A 34 10.25 4.34 14.07
N CYS A 35 9.50 4.04 13.00
CA CYS A 35 8.34 4.81 12.60
C CYS A 35 7.06 3.98 12.60
N GLU A 36 5.91 4.67 12.72
CA GLU A 36 4.61 4.04 12.59
C GLU A 36 4.39 3.49 11.19
N HIS A 37 3.83 2.28 11.13
CA HIS A 37 3.45 1.60 9.89
C HIS A 37 1.93 1.55 9.77
N ILE A 38 1.41 2.07 8.66
CA ILE A 38 -0.01 2.03 8.29
C ILE A 38 -0.16 1.11 7.09
N ASP A 39 -1.04 0.12 7.18
CA ASP A 39 -1.45 -0.73 6.07
C ASP A 39 -2.78 -0.21 5.49
N ALA A 40 -2.77 0.24 4.23
CA ALA A 40 -3.96 0.76 3.57
C ALA A 40 -5.06 -0.30 3.38
N ASP A 41 -4.70 -1.58 3.22
CA ASP A 41 -5.66 -2.67 3.14
C ASP A 41 -6.36 -2.88 4.50
N GLU A 42 -5.62 -2.72 5.61
CA GLU A 42 -6.21 -2.76 6.95
C GLU A 42 -7.16 -1.59 7.19
N ILE A 43 -6.78 -0.36 6.80
CA ILE A 43 -7.67 0.80 6.84
C ILE A 43 -8.92 0.56 5.99
N CYS A 44 -8.76 -0.01 4.78
CA CYS A 44 -9.89 -0.37 3.93
C CYS A 44 -10.82 -1.39 4.60
N ARG A 45 -10.26 -2.37 5.31
CA ARG A 45 -11.06 -3.32 6.10
C ARG A 45 -11.84 -2.64 7.22
N GLN A 46 -11.20 -1.71 7.94
CA GLN A 46 -11.80 -0.99 9.06
C GLN A 46 -12.94 -0.06 8.63
N VAL A 47 -12.77 0.69 7.55
CA VAL A 47 -13.84 1.59 7.05
C VAL A 47 -15.05 0.83 6.50
N LEU A 48 -14.89 -0.46 6.17
CA LEU A 48 -15.95 -1.35 5.70
C LEU A 48 -16.54 -2.24 6.81
N GLU A 49 -16.14 -2.06 8.07
CA GLU A 49 -16.82 -2.72 9.19
C GLU A 49 -18.24 -2.19 9.39
N PRO A 50 -19.17 -2.98 9.92
CA PRO A 50 -20.56 -2.55 10.12
C PRO A 50 -20.66 -1.20 10.83
N HIS A 51 -21.51 -0.33 10.29
CA HIS A 51 -21.78 1.04 10.77
C HIS A 51 -20.61 2.03 10.60
N GLN A 52 -19.48 1.67 10.01
CA GLN A 52 -18.47 2.62 9.59
C GLN A 52 -18.88 3.33 8.30
N GLN A 53 -18.25 4.47 8.01
CA GLN A 53 -18.65 5.32 6.89
C GLN A 53 -18.62 4.58 5.54
N GLY A 54 -17.58 3.78 5.27
CA GLY A 54 -17.49 3.01 4.03
C GLY A 54 -18.58 1.95 3.91
N TRP A 55 -18.91 1.29 5.01
CA TRP A 55 -20.00 0.33 5.05
C TRP A 55 -21.37 1.01 4.78
N LEU A 56 -21.62 2.18 5.40
CA LEU A 56 -22.87 2.94 5.20
C LEU A 56 -23.02 3.36 3.74
N GLU A 57 -22.01 4.00 3.16
CA GLU A 57 -22.07 4.45 1.77
C GLU A 57 -22.12 3.28 0.78
N PHE A 58 -21.40 2.18 1.06
CA PHE A 58 -21.47 0.97 0.26
C PHE A 58 -22.89 0.36 0.27
N THR A 59 -23.49 0.20 1.44
CA THR A 59 -24.82 -0.42 1.58
C THR A 59 -25.94 0.48 1.05
N GLU A 60 -25.79 1.79 1.10
CA GLU A 60 -26.72 2.73 0.50
C GLU A 60 -26.80 2.57 -1.03
N VAL A 61 -25.66 2.30 -1.69
CA VAL A 61 -25.57 2.19 -3.16
C VAL A 61 -25.84 0.78 -3.65
N PHE A 62 -25.34 -0.25 -2.96
CA PHE A 62 -25.40 -1.65 -3.42
C PHE A 62 -26.41 -2.51 -2.66
N GLY A 63 -27.06 -1.95 -1.62
CA GLY A 63 -28.03 -2.69 -0.82
C GLY A 63 -27.40 -3.77 0.06
N SER A 64 -28.22 -4.75 0.44
CA SER A 64 -27.81 -5.82 1.35
C SER A 64 -27.32 -7.10 0.65
N GLU A 65 -27.28 -7.15 -0.67
CA GLU A 65 -26.90 -8.35 -1.42
C GLU A 65 -25.45 -8.79 -1.17
N TYR A 66 -24.60 -7.85 -0.77
CA TYR A 66 -23.19 -8.10 -0.40
C TYR A 66 -22.98 -8.24 1.11
N LEU A 67 -24.03 -8.37 1.90
CA LEU A 67 -23.93 -8.58 3.33
C LEU A 67 -24.10 -10.06 3.70
N SER A 68 -23.36 -10.50 4.70
CA SER A 68 -23.59 -11.76 5.40
C SER A 68 -24.69 -11.59 6.45
N ASP A 69 -25.19 -12.69 7.02
CA ASP A 69 -26.26 -12.70 8.03
C ASP A 69 -25.94 -11.86 9.29
N ASP A 70 -24.66 -11.68 9.59
CA ASP A 70 -24.15 -10.84 10.69
C ASP A 70 -24.04 -9.36 10.34
N GLY A 71 -24.45 -8.97 9.12
CA GLY A 71 -24.37 -7.60 8.63
C GLY A 71 -23.00 -7.14 8.14
N CYS A 72 -21.99 -8.01 8.18
CA CYS A 72 -20.67 -7.73 7.62
C CYS A 72 -20.67 -7.84 6.10
N ILE A 73 -19.74 -7.15 5.42
CA ILE A 73 -19.55 -7.34 3.98
C ILE A 73 -19.06 -8.76 3.69
N ASN A 74 -19.77 -9.46 2.82
CA ASN A 74 -19.38 -10.77 2.30
C ASN A 74 -18.23 -10.62 1.30
N ARG A 75 -16.99 -10.58 1.85
CA ARG A 75 -15.78 -10.31 1.09
C ARG A 75 -15.53 -11.29 -0.07
N PRO A 76 -15.78 -12.61 0.07
CA PRO A 76 -15.68 -13.55 -1.06
C PRO A 76 -16.59 -13.19 -2.22
N VAL A 77 -17.88 -12.87 -1.95
CA VAL A 77 -18.84 -12.49 -2.98
C VAL A 77 -18.41 -11.18 -3.63
N LEU A 78 -18.13 -10.15 -2.81
CA LEU A 78 -17.67 -8.85 -3.30
C LEU A 78 -16.41 -8.98 -4.16
N ARG A 79 -15.42 -9.76 -3.72
CA ARG A 79 -14.18 -9.99 -4.46
C ARG A 79 -14.44 -10.60 -5.84
N ASN A 80 -15.31 -11.60 -5.93
CA ASN A 80 -15.65 -12.24 -7.20
C ASN A 80 -16.23 -11.23 -8.20
N ASP A 81 -17.15 -10.37 -7.76
CA ASP A 81 -17.80 -9.38 -8.63
C ASP A 81 -16.83 -8.24 -9.00
N LEU A 82 -15.96 -7.82 -8.08
CA LEU A 82 -14.89 -6.86 -8.38
C LEU A 82 -13.92 -7.37 -9.46
N PHE A 83 -13.68 -8.69 -9.52
CA PHE A 83 -12.85 -9.29 -10.57
C PHE A 83 -13.61 -9.48 -11.88
N ALA A 84 -14.89 -9.83 -11.81
CA ALA A 84 -15.69 -10.18 -12.98
C ALA A 84 -16.24 -8.96 -13.73
N ASN A 85 -16.46 -7.83 -13.03
CA ASN A 85 -17.15 -6.67 -13.58
C ASN A 85 -16.36 -5.36 -13.32
N GLU A 86 -15.82 -4.81 -14.39
CA GLU A 86 -15.02 -3.57 -14.34
C GLU A 86 -15.87 -2.35 -13.94
N GLU A 87 -17.09 -2.22 -14.46
CA GLU A 87 -17.98 -1.10 -14.12
C GLU A 87 -18.38 -1.13 -12.64
N PHE A 88 -18.65 -2.33 -12.11
CA PHE A 88 -18.95 -2.52 -10.69
C PHE A 88 -17.73 -2.13 -9.84
N ARG A 89 -16.53 -2.62 -10.21
CA ARG A 89 -15.28 -2.27 -9.54
C ARG A 89 -15.06 -0.76 -9.49
N ASP A 90 -15.27 -0.06 -10.61
CA ASP A 90 -15.07 1.38 -10.69
C ASP A 90 -16.08 2.13 -9.81
N LYS A 91 -17.32 1.67 -9.74
CA LYS A 91 -18.33 2.20 -8.82
C LYS A 91 -17.92 2.05 -7.36
N VAL A 92 -17.50 0.83 -6.95
CA VAL A 92 -17.03 0.56 -5.59
C VAL A 92 -15.82 1.44 -5.26
N ASN A 93 -14.84 1.52 -6.17
CA ASN A 93 -13.65 2.33 -6.00
C ASN A 93 -13.97 3.82 -5.84
N THR A 94 -14.93 4.35 -6.62
CA THR A 94 -15.35 5.75 -6.53
C THR A 94 -15.90 6.12 -5.16
N ILE A 95 -16.56 5.17 -4.49
CA ILE A 95 -17.12 5.35 -3.15
C ILE A 95 -16.03 5.15 -2.08
N ILE A 96 -15.29 4.06 -2.15
CA ILE A 96 -14.45 3.60 -1.05
C ILE A 96 -13.08 4.31 -1.03
N HIS A 97 -12.48 4.59 -2.19
CA HIS A 97 -11.15 5.22 -2.22
C HIS A 97 -11.07 6.58 -1.52
N PRO A 98 -12.03 7.52 -1.67
CA PRO A 98 -11.99 8.79 -0.95
C PRO A 98 -12.06 8.61 0.58
N ILE A 99 -12.85 7.64 1.05
CA ILE A 99 -13.00 7.34 2.48
C ILE A 99 -11.70 6.77 3.04
N VAL A 100 -11.10 5.81 2.36
CA VAL A 100 -9.82 5.22 2.75
C VAL A 100 -8.70 6.27 2.71
N LYS A 101 -8.62 7.10 1.65
CA LYS A 101 -7.64 8.19 1.55
C LYS A 101 -7.77 9.16 2.74
N LYS A 102 -8.99 9.56 3.07
CA LYS A 102 -9.27 10.44 4.22
C LYS A 102 -8.86 9.80 5.55
N ALA A 103 -9.15 8.52 5.74
CA ALA A 103 -8.78 7.80 6.95
C ALA A 103 -7.25 7.67 7.09
N ILE A 104 -6.53 7.36 6.00
CA ILE A 104 -5.06 7.34 5.98
C ILE A 104 -4.48 8.71 6.33
N LEU A 105 -4.97 9.79 5.69
CA LEU A 105 -4.52 11.16 5.95
C LEU A 105 -4.77 11.56 7.42
N SER A 106 -5.94 11.23 7.95
CA SER A 106 -6.26 11.48 9.36
C SER A 106 -5.31 10.75 10.30
N ARG A 107 -5.04 9.45 10.04
CA ARG A 107 -4.11 8.67 10.86
C ARG A 107 -2.68 9.20 10.79
N MET A 108 -2.19 9.57 9.60
CA MET A 108 -0.87 10.21 9.44
C MET A 108 -0.78 11.50 10.24
N ASN A 109 -1.80 12.36 10.19
CA ASN A 109 -1.81 13.61 10.92
C ASN A 109 -1.82 13.40 12.45
N GLN A 110 -2.61 12.44 12.94
CA GLN A 110 -2.62 12.07 14.37
C GLN A 110 -1.24 11.63 14.86
N ILE A 111 -0.51 10.83 14.08
CA ILE A 111 0.85 10.39 14.43
C ILE A 111 1.80 11.58 14.53
N VAL A 112 1.75 12.50 13.57
CA VAL A 112 2.58 13.69 13.55
C VAL A 112 2.23 14.64 14.71
N GLU A 113 0.95 14.89 14.95
CA GLU A 113 0.47 15.80 16.02
C GLU A 113 0.74 15.24 17.43
N SER A 114 0.68 13.93 17.61
CA SER A 114 1.01 13.29 18.89
C SER A 114 2.50 13.35 19.24
N GLY A 115 3.36 13.70 18.26
CA GLY A 115 4.81 13.70 18.42
C GLY A 115 5.41 12.28 18.57
N THR A 116 4.63 11.24 18.34
CA THR A 116 5.06 9.84 18.48
C THR A 116 6.15 9.49 17.49
N SER A 117 6.05 10.01 16.25
CA SER A 117 7.07 9.83 15.23
C SER A 117 7.08 10.99 14.24
N LEU A 118 8.28 11.37 13.80
CA LEU A 118 8.47 12.34 12.71
C LEU A 118 8.38 11.69 11.32
N LYS A 119 8.25 10.37 11.27
CA LYS A 119 8.12 9.61 10.03
C LYS A 119 6.92 8.68 10.15
N VAL A 120 6.21 8.52 9.05
CA VAL A 120 5.15 7.52 8.93
C VAL A 120 5.32 6.79 7.60
N LEU A 121 5.27 5.47 7.66
CA LEU A 121 5.32 4.60 6.48
C LEU A 121 3.93 4.06 6.21
N VAL A 122 3.44 4.24 5.00
CA VAL A 122 2.12 3.76 4.57
C VAL A 122 2.29 2.76 3.44
N GLU A 123 1.86 1.54 3.67
CA GLU A 123 1.82 0.48 2.66
C GLU A 123 0.55 0.61 1.83
N VAL A 124 0.70 0.87 0.52
CA VAL A 124 -0.43 1.04 -0.43
C VAL A 124 -0.17 0.18 -1.67
N PRO A 125 -0.82 -0.98 -1.82
CA PRO A 125 -0.59 -1.88 -2.96
C PRO A 125 -0.84 -1.25 -4.34
N LEU A 126 -1.91 -0.46 -4.45
CA LEU A 126 -2.37 0.17 -5.70
C LEU A 126 -2.06 1.67 -5.75
N LEU A 127 -0.96 2.13 -5.13
CA LEU A 127 -0.64 3.54 -4.94
C LEU A 127 -0.72 4.37 -6.23
N TYR A 128 -0.15 3.89 -7.32
CA TYR A 128 -0.13 4.57 -8.62
C TYR A 128 -1.44 4.41 -9.38
N GLU A 129 -2.09 3.26 -9.26
CA GLU A 129 -3.39 2.99 -9.89
C GLU A 129 -4.47 3.94 -9.35
N VAL A 130 -4.42 4.26 -8.07
CA VAL A 130 -5.35 5.20 -7.42
C VAL A 130 -4.84 6.64 -7.38
N GLN A 131 -3.67 6.91 -7.96
CA GLN A 131 -3.06 8.24 -8.06
C GLN A 131 -2.86 8.92 -6.70
N TRP A 132 -2.30 8.17 -5.73
CA TRP A 132 -2.08 8.70 -4.37
C TRP A 132 -0.62 9.07 -4.10
N GLU A 133 0.22 9.12 -5.13
CA GLU A 133 1.63 9.48 -4.99
C GLU A 133 1.85 10.91 -4.44
N ASP A 134 0.88 11.79 -4.63
CA ASP A 134 0.94 13.20 -4.21
C ASP A 134 0.81 13.41 -2.70
N ILE A 135 0.28 12.42 -1.96
CA ILE A 135 0.15 12.52 -0.50
C ILE A 135 1.42 12.10 0.26
N PHE A 136 2.44 11.62 -0.46
CA PHE A 136 3.71 11.16 0.10
C PHE A 136 4.87 12.06 -0.31
N ASP A 137 5.81 12.26 0.60
CA ASP A 137 7.05 12.98 0.33
C ASP A 137 8.03 12.09 -0.47
N ILE A 138 7.99 10.78 -0.21
CA ILE A 138 8.84 9.75 -0.82
C ILE A 138 7.98 8.53 -1.14
N VAL A 139 8.16 7.98 -2.33
CA VAL A 139 7.56 6.70 -2.72
C VAL A 139 8.64 5.65 -2.97
N VAL A 140 8.53 4.54 -2.25
CA VAL A 140 9.40 3.36 -2.39
C VAL A 140 8.63 2.27 -3.14
N VAL A 141 9.23 1.70 -4.17
CA VAL A 141 8.69 0.54 -4.87
C VAL A 141 9.47 -0.70 -4.49
N VAL A 142 8.77 -1.72 -4.01
CA VAL A 142 9.33 -3.06 -3.84
C VAL A 142 9.13 -3.83 -5.14
N TYR A 143 10.24 -4.05 -5.82
CA TYR A 143 10.30 -4.78 -7.08
C TYR A 143 10.63 -6.25 -6.83
N ALA A 144 10.05 -7.13 -7.61
CA ALA A 144 10.56 -8.47 -7.87
C ALA A 144 10.25 -8.81 -9.33
N ASP A 145 11.09 -9.61 -9.96
CA ASP A 145 10.86 -10.03 -11.34
C ASP A 145 9.58 -10.90 -11.48
N TYR A 146 9.07 -10.96 -12.69
CA TYR A 146 7.79 -11.62 -12.97
C TYR A 146 7.75 -13.09 -12.54
N GLU A 147 8.81 -13.86 -12.84
CA GLU A 147 8.86 -15.30 -12.50
C GLU A 147 8.93 -15.50 -10.98
N THR A 148 9.65 -14.64 -10.27
CA THR A 148 9.70 -14.63 -8.81
C THR A 148 8.33 -14.34 -8.21
N CYS A 149 7.63 -13.29 -8.70
CA CYS A 149 6.28 -12.98 -8.27
C CYS A 149 5.30 -14.11 -8.55
N LEU A 150 5.37 -14.70 -9.75
CA LEU A 150 4.50 -15.79 -10.19
C LEU A 150 4.65 -17.03 -9.29
N ASN A 151 5.88 -17.46 -9.06
CA ASN A 151 6.16 -18.63 -8.22
C ASN A 151 5.71 -18.38 -6.77
N ARG A 152 6.04 -17.22 -6.20
CA ARG A 152 5.61 -16.86 -4.84
C ARG A 152 4.09 -16.81 -4.69
N LEU A 153 3.38 -16.31 -5.71
CA LEU A 153 1.92 -16.24 -5.71
C LEU A 153 1.29 -17.65 -5.78
N MET A 154 1.81 -18.49 -6.67
CA MET A 154 1.38 -19.89 -6.78
C MET A 154 1.58 -20.64 -5.46
N ASP A 155 2.75 -20.51 -4.85
CA ASP A 155 3.10 -21.20 -3.59
C ASP A 155 2.25 -20.71 -2.41
N ARG A 156 2.01 -19.40 -2.32
CA ARG A 156 1.26 -18.79 -1.21
C ARG A 156 -0.22 -19.14 -1.24
N ASP A 157 -0.83 -19.09 -2.43
CA ASP A 157 -2.29 -19.17 -2.59
C ASP A 157 -2.76 -20.50 -3.18
N GLY A 158 -1.82 -21.40 -3.53
CA GLY A 158 -2.13 -22.71 -4.12
C GLY A 158 -2.73 -22.59 -5.54
N LEU A 159 -2.40 -21.53 -6.27
CA LEU A 159 -2.97 -21.24 -7.58
C LEU A 159 -2.23 -21.99 -8.70
N ASP A 160 -2.96 -22.34 -9.75
CA ASP A 160 -2.32 -22.72 -10.99
C ASP A 160 -1.67 -21.54 -11.71
N LYS A 161 -0.74 -21.83 -12.63
CA LYS A 161 0.05 -20.81 -13.33
C LYS A 161 -0.82 -19.81 -14.11
N ALA A 162 -1.91 -20.27 -14.72
CA ALA A 162 -2.77 -19.40 -15.53
C ALA A 162 -3.56 -18.41 -14.67
N THR A 163 -4.06 -18.86 -13.53
CA THR A 163 -4.77 -18.03 -12.55
C THR A 163 -3.83 -17.02 -11.91
N ALA A 164 -2.64 -17.44 -11.45
CA ALA A 164 -1.64 -16.55 -10.89
C ALA A 164 -1.17 -15.50 -11.90
N ALA A 165 -0.97 -15.87 -13.17
CA ALA A 165 -0.61 -14.93 -14.23
C ALA A 165 -1.69 -13.85 -14.45
N LYS A 166 -2.98 -14.23 -14.43
CA LYS A 166 -4.09 -13.26 -14.52
C LYS A 166 -4.11 -12.28 -13.36
N GLU A 167 -3.87 -12.75 -12.14
CA GLU A 167 -3.82 -11.87 -10.96
C GLU A 167 -2.66 -10.87 -11.07
N LEU A 168 -1.47 -11.30 -11.50
CA LEU A 168 -0.34 -10.39 -11.73
C LEU A 168 -0.65 -9.35 -12.81
N GLN A 169 -1.32 -9.73 -13.88
CA GLN A 169 -1.69 -8.84 -14.99
C GLN A 169 -2.83 -7.86 -14.64
N SER A 170 -3.53 -8.07 -13.53
CA SER A 170 -4.60 -7.16 -13.09
C SER A 170 -4.10 -5.84 -12.50
N GLN A 171 -2.80 -5.75 -12.19
CA GLN A 171 -2.15 -4.54 -11.69
C GLN A 171 -1.27 -3.91 -12.77
N TRP A 172 -0.91 -2.65 -12.57
CA TRP A 172 0.09 -2.02 -13.42
C TRP A 172 1.40 -2.83 -13.44
N PRO A 173 2.08 -2.90 -14.61
CA PRO A 173 3.39 -3.53 -14.68
C PRO A 173 4.34 -2.93 -13.65
N LEU A 174 5.01 -3.81 -12.91
CA LEU A 174 5.88 -3.38 -11.80
C LEU A 174 7.05 -2.50 -12.31
N THR A 175 7.47 -2.74 -13.54
CA THR A 175 8.48 -1.90 -14.23
C THR A 175 8.02 -0.46 -14.44
N GLU A 176 6.73 -0.22 -14.68
CA GLU A 176 6.18 1.14 -14.79
C GLU A 176 6.14 1.84 -13.43
N LYS A 177 5.82 1.10 -12.36
CA LYS A 177 5.89 1.62 -10.98
C LYS A 177 7.32 2.02 -10.61
N VAL A 178 8.31 1.20 -10.97
CA VAL A 178 9.75 1.47 -10.76
C VAL A 178 10.17 2.80 -11.40
N MET A 179 9.72 3.10 -12.62
CA MET A 179 10.07 4.35 -13.31
C MET A 179 9.53 5.62 -12.62
N LYS A 180 8.52 5.48 -11.76
CA LYS A 180 7.90 6.60 -11.02
C LYS A 180 8.39 6.71 -9.57
N ALA A 181 9.13 5.72 -9.08
CA ALA A 181 9.58 5.63 -7.70
C ALA A 181 10.71 6.61 -7.39
N ASP A 182 10.75 7.13 -6.16
CA ASP A 182 11.92 7.84 -5.64
C ASP A 182 13.02 6.86 -5.23
N HIS A 183 12.63 5.67 -4.72
CA HIS A 183 13.54 4.56 -4.38
C HIS A 183 12.95 3.21 -4.78
N VAL A 184 13.83 2.27 -5.08
CA VAL A 184 13.46 0.89 -5.42
C VAL A 184 14.21 -0.07 -4.52
N ILE A 185 13.52 -1.07 -4.00
CA ILE A 185 14.10 -2.24 -3.33
C ILE A 185 13.86 -3.45 -4.24
N ASP A 186 14.92 -4.01 -4.76
CA ASP A 186 14.84 -5.25 -5.55
C ASP A 186 14.83 -6.48 -4.62
N ASN A 187 13.69 -7.13 -4.59
CA ASN A 187 13.43 -8.35 -3.81
C ASN A 187 13.33 -9.60 -4.70
N SER A 188 13.96 -9.59 -5.88
CA SER A 188 14.02 -10.77 -6.76
C SER A 188 15.00 -11.83 -6.27
N GLY A 189 16.07 -11.39 -5.58
CA GLY A 189 17.21 -12.21 -5.17
C GLY A 189 17.05 -12.85 -3.78
N LEU A 190 18.19 -13.06 -3.13
CA LEU A 190 18.26 -13.63 -1.80
C LEU A 190 17.86 -12.60 -0.72
N LEU A 191 17.28 -13.08 0.37
CA LEU A 191 16.88 -12.22 1.49
C LEU A 191 18.00 -11.33 2.05
N PRO A 192 19.27 -11.79 2.19
CA PRO A 192 20.36 -10.91 2.62
C PRO A 192 20.59 -9.69 1.71
N ASP A 193 20.39 -9.85 0.39
CA ASP A 193 20.57 -8.74 -0.57
C ASP A 193 19.45 -7.70 -0.39
N THR A 194 18.23 -8.17 -0.19
CA THR A 194 17.08 -7.30 0.13
C THR A 194 17.29 -6.57 1.45
N ASN A 195 17.77 -7.27 2.49
CA ASN A 195 18.05 -6.68 3.80
C ASN A 195 19.08 -5.54 3.68
N SER A 196 20.19 -5.77 2.98
CA SER A 196 21.23 -4.75 2.77
C SER A 196 20.69 -3.51 2.06
N GLN A 197 19.78 -3.67 1.07
CA GLN A 197 19.13 -2.56 0.39
C GLN A 197 18.22 -1.77 1.34
N VAL A 198 17.44 -2.47 2.18
CA VAL A 198 16.54 -1.84 3.14
C VAL A 198 17.31 -1.09 4.22
N GLU A 199 18.40 -1.66 4.74
CA GLU A 199 19.30 -1.00 5.70
C GLU A 199 19.91 0.27 5.10
N HIS A 200 20.43 0.19 3.88
CA HIS A 200 20.96 1.35 3.18
C HIS A 200 19.90 2.46 2.97
N LEU A 201 18.69 2.08 2.55
CA LEU A 201 17.59 3.03 2.40
C LEU A 201 17.21 3.68 3.74
N ALA A 202 17.15 2.89 4.82
CA ALA A 202 16.85 3.42 6.15
C ALA A 202 17.90 4.44 6.61
N GLU A 203 19.19 4.20 6.35
CA GLU A 203 20.26 5.16 6.63
C GLU A 203 20.08 6.46 5.82
N LEU A 204 19.80 6.38 4.52
CA LEU A 204 19.57 7.54 3.65
C LEU A 204 18.40 8.39 4.17
N LEU A 205 17.29 7.74 4.54
CA LEU A 205 16.09 8.40 5.05
C LEU A 205 16.29 8.98 6.46
N SER A 206 17.21 8.44 7.24
CA SER A 206 17.55 8.94 8.57
C SER A 206 18.48 10.16 8.52
N ARG A 207 19.56 10.12 7.71
CA ARG A 207 20.54 11.22 7.56
C ARG A 207 19.93 12.51 7.06
N ASN A 208 18.95 12.44 6.18
CA ASN A 208 18.23 13.61 5.68
C ASN A 208 17.28 14.25 6.72
N SER A 209 17.16 13.68 7.92
CA SER A 209 16.40 14.25 9.05
C SER A 209 17.26 15.14 9.95
N GLU A 210 18.59 14.98 9.91
CA GLU A 210 19.55 15.83 10.61
C GLU A 210 19.94 16.98 9.67
N GLY A 211 19.21 18.10 9.75
CA GLY A 211 19.53 19.29 9.00
C GLY A 211 20.99 19.71 9.27
N HIS A 212 21.75 19.93 8.21
CA HIS A 212 23.08 20.53 8.28
C HIS A 212 22.99 21.81 9.14
N PRO A 213 23.73 21.95 10.23
CA PRO A 213 23.87 23.25 10.87
C PRO A 213 24.50 24.17 9.84
N ARG A 214 23.81 25.25 9.49
CA ARG A 214 24.39 26.31 8.66
C ARG A 214 25.56 26.89 9.44
N GLY A 215 26.80 26.60 9.00
CA GLY A 215 27.97 27.38 9.37
C GLY A 215 27.97 28.76 8.72
#